data_6141a0353bbba3f3f5b3c65787b450dd
#
_entry.id   6141a0353bbba3f3f5b3c65787b450dd
#
_cell.length_a   1.000
_cell.length_b   1.000
_cell.length_c   1.000
_cell.angle_alpha   90.00
_cell.angle_beta   90.00
_cell.angle_gamma   90.00
#
_symmetry.space_group_name_H-M   'P 1'
#
loop_
_entity.id
_entity.type
_entity.pdbx_description
1 polymer ?
#
loop_
_entity_poly.entity_id
_entity_poly.type
_entity_poly.pdbx_seq_one_letter_code
_entity_poly.pdbx_strand_id
1 'polypeptide(L)'
;KLSKEQREKVKKEVYLKNPHVKDMWSLYFTIQSSLKRTSLNYPIQGLAGSQTKKSAVLFRKYCIANNLQDKLFLVNLIHDECSAEVNEDFAEEGLQILKSKMIEGSQFFCEKVKMDAEGNISISWSK
;
A
#
# COMPACT_ATOMS: atom_id res chain seq x y z
N LYS A 1 -43.58 7.79 7.92
CA LYS A 1 -42.15 8.17 7.92
C LYS A 1 -42.05 9.68 8.06
N LEU A 2 -41.32 10.20 9.04
CA LEU A 2 -41.09 11.64 9.24
C LEU A 2 -40.37 12.27 8.05
N SER A 3 -40.76 13.49 7.65
CA SER A 3 -40.07 14.28 6.66
C SER A 3 -38.66 14.64 7.14
N LYS A 4 -37.76 15.06 6.23
CA LYS A 4 -36.40 15.47 6.58
C LYS A 4 -36.38 16.63 7.60
N GLU A 5 -37.25 17.60 7.43
CA GLU A 5 -37.40 18.74 8.34
C GLU A 5 -37.92 18.34 9.73
N GLN A 6 -38.89 17.43 9.78
CA GLN A 6 -39.42 16.90 11.05
C GLN A 6 -38.33 16.13 11.82
N ARG A 7 -37.52 15.35 11.12
CA ARG A 7 -36.35 14.65 11.75
C ARG A 7 -35.31 15.61 12.33
N GLU A 8 -35.00 16.68 11.62
CA GLU A 8 -34.06 17.69 12.09
C GLU A 8 -34.61 18.46 13.31
N LYS A 9 -35.90 18.79 13.36
CA LYS A 9 -36.52 19.40 14.53
C LYS A 9 -36.47 18.49 15.76
N VAL A 10 -36.85 17.24 15.61
CA VAL A 10 -36.82 16.24 16.70
C VAL A 10 -35.35 16.05 17.19
N LYS A 11 -34.40 15.99 16.27
CA LYS A 11 -32.99 15.84 16.60
C LYS A 11 -32.46 17.02 17.39
N LYS A 12 -32.79 18.25 16.99
CA LYS A 12 -32.42 19.47 17.74
C LYS A 12 -33.01 19.48 19.13
N GLU A 13 -34.26 19.11 19.28
CA GLU A 13 -34.95 19.07 20.57
C GLU A 13 -34.36 18.02 21.52
N VAL A 14 -34.03 16.83 21.00
CA VAL A 14 -33.35 15.77 21.78
C VAL A 14 -31.96 16.23 22.24
N TYR A 15 -31.21 16.92 21.39
CA TYR A 15 -29.88 17.41 21.73
C TYR A 15 -29.90 18.54 22.76
N LEU A 16 -30.92 19.40 22.71
CA LEU A 16 -31.13 20.47 23.72
C LEU A 16 -31.43 19.88 25.11
N LYS A 17 -32.26 18.84 25.16
CA LYS A 17 -32.62 18.18 26.42
C LYS A 17 -31.53 17.28 27.00
N ASN A 18 -30.67 16.77 26.12
CA ASN A 18 -29.62 15.81 26.51
C ASN A 18 -28.30 16.13 25.77
N PRO A 19 -27.48 17.06 26.27
CA PRO A 19 -26.24 17.47 25.62
C PRO A 19 -25.30 16.28 25.32
N HIS A 20 -25.18 15.32 26.23
CA HIS A 20 -24.34 14.12 26.06
C HIS A 20 -24.78 13.21 24.90
N VAL A 21 -26.05 13.25 24.50
CA VAL A 21 -26.55 12.47 23.35
C VAL A 21 -25.92 12.97 22.06
N LYS A 22 -25.69 14.26 21.93
CA LYS A 22 -25.00 14.84 20.75
C LYS A 22 -23.57 14.32 20.63
N ASP A 23 -22.87 14.27 21.75
CA ASP A 23 -21.46 13.81 21.77
C ASP A 23 -21.38 12.31 21.48
N MET A 24 -22.28 11.51 22.04
CA MET A 24 -22.39 10.08 21.75
C MET A 24 -22.67 9.82 20.26
N TRP A 25 -23.60 10.56 19.65
CA TRP A 25 -23.88 10.44 18.22
C TRP A 25 -22.68 10.86 17.35
N SER A 26 -22.01 11.95 17.72
CA SER A 26 -20.79 12.39 17.06
C SER A 26 -19.71 11.32 17.10
N LEU A 27 -19.47 10.72 18.28
CA LEU A 27 -18.52 9.63 18.45
C LEU A 27 -18.91 8.39 17.63
N TYR A 28 -20.18 8.00 17.67
CA TYR A 28 -20.70 6.88 16.88
C TYR A 28 -20.44 7.04 15.38
N PHE A 29 -20.79 8.20 14.81
CA PHE A 29 -20.54 8.45 13.39
C PHE A 29 -19.06 8.56 13.04
N THR A 30 -18.24 9.07 13.94
CA THR A 30 -16.78 9.11 13.78
C THR A 30 -16.21 7.69 13.71
N ILE A 31 -16.59 6.83 14.64
CA ILE A 31 -16.18 5.43 14.66
C ILE A 31 -16.67 4.70 13.41
N GLN A 32 -17.95 4.84 13.04
CA GLN A 32 -18.50 4.20 11.84
C GLN A 32 -17.78 4.64 10.55
N SER A 33 -17.52 5.94 10.40
CA SER A 33 -16.83 6.46 9.22
C SER A 33 -15.36 6.00 9.17
N SER A 34 -14.71 5.90 10.31
CA SER A 34 -13.36 5.36 10.44
C SER A 34 -13.31 3.87 10.06
N LEU A 35 -14.20 3.05 10.62
CA LEU A 35 -14.31 1.64 10.28
C LEU A 35 -14.57 1.42 8.79
N LYS A 36 -15.49 2.20 8.20
CA LYS A 36 -15.78 2.12 6.76
C LYS A 36 -14.56 2.43 5.91
N ARG A 37 -13.81 3.50 6.23
CA ARG A 37 -12.58 3.86 5.51
C ARG A 37 -11.52 2.78 5.65
N THR A 38 -11.31 2.27 6.86
CA THR A 38 -10.36 1.18 7.13
C THR A 38 -10.73 -0.08 6.36
N SER A 39 -11.99 -0.47 6.36
CA SER A 39 -12.48 -1.65 5.63
C SER A 39 -12.27 -1.53 4.12
N LEU A 40 -12.39 -0.33 3.54
CA LEU A 40 -12.16 -0.09 2.12
C LEU A 40 -10.66 -0.06 1.76
N ASN A 41 -9.82 0.45 2.67
CA ASN A 41 -8.38 0.53 2.45
C ASN A 41 -7.66 -0.81 2.66
N TYR A 42 -8.16 -1.65 3.55
CA TYR A 42 -7.49 -2.90 3.92
C TYR A 42 -7.21 -3.84 2.74
N PRO A 43 -8.16 -4.09 1.82
CA PRO A 43 -7.89 -4.90 0.62
C PRO A 43 -6.85 -4.28 -0.29
N ILE A 44 -6.84 -2.95 -0.44
CA ILE A 44 -5.88 -2.23 -1.30
C ILE A 44 -4.46 -2.34 -0.72
N GLN A 45 -4.30 -2.12 0.57
CA GLN A 45 -3.01 -2.27 1.26
C GLN A 45 -2.54 -3.73 1.25
N GLY A 46 -3.45 -4.69 1.44
CA GLY A 46 -3.15 -6.12 1.34
C GLY A 46 -2.68 -6.52 -0.07
N LEU A 47 -3.29 -5.94 -1.10
CA LEU A 47 -2.87 -6.12 -2.48
C LEU A 47 -1.47 -5.57 -2.73
N ALA A 48 -1.18 -4.33 -2.30
CA ALA A 48 0.14 -3.72 -2.43
C ALA A 48 1.23 -4.57 -1.76
N GLY A 49 1.00 -5.05 -0.53
CA GLY A 49 1.93 -5.95 0.15
C GLY A 49 2.10 -7.30 -0.57
N SER A 50 1.08 -7.80 -1.26
CA SER A 50 1.17 -9.01 -2.07
C SER A 50 1.98 -8.80 -3.35
N GLN A 51 1.84 -7.64 -3.99
CA GLN A 51 2.64 -7.24 -5.15
C GLN A 51 4.13 -7.19 -4.82
N THR A 52 4.50 -6.51 -3.74
CA THR A 52 5.90 -6.40 -3.29
C THR A 52 6.50 -7.76 -2.97
N LYS A 53 5.77 -8.61 -2.24
CA LYS A 53 6.22 -9.98 -1.95
C LYS A 53 6.40 -10.82 -3.22
N LYS A 54 5.48 -10.73 -4.16
CA LYS A 54 5.57 -11.44 -5.45
C LYS A 54 6.78 -10.98 -6.25
N SER A 55 7.03 -9.67 -6.30
CA SER A 55 8.18 -9.07 -6.94
C SER A 55 9.50 -9.58 -6.35
N ALA A 56 9.60 -9.61 -5.02
CA ALA A 56 10.76 -10.15 -4.32
C ALA A 56 11.04 -11.63 -4.65
N VAL A 57 9.99 -12.44 -4.71
CA VAL A 57 10.12 -13.86 -5.08
C VAL A 57 10.57 -14.02 -6.54
N LEU A 58 10.03 -13.24 -7.46
CA LEU A 58 10.43 -13.27 -8.88
C LEU A 58 11.86 -12.81 -9.05
N PHE A 59 12.26 -11.73 -8.38
CA PHE A 59 13.63 -11.22 -8.36
C PHE A 59 14.61 -12.29 -7.85
N ARG A 60 14.34 -12.88 -6.68
CA ARG A 60 15.20 -13.93 -6.13
C ARG A 60 15.31 -15.15 -7.05
N LYS A 61 14.19 -15.61 -7.64
CA LYS A 61 14.21 -16.72 -8.60
C LYS A 61 15.07 -16.39 -9.83
N TYR A 62 14.97 -15.17 -10.34
CA TYR A 62 15.78 -14.71 -11.46
C TYR A 62 17.27 -14.71 -11.12
N CYS A 63 17.65 -14.17 -9.95
CA CYS A 63 19.05 -14.16 -9.50
C CYS A 63 19.62 -15.58 -9.38
N ILE A 64 18.85 -16.52 -8.82
CA ILE A 64 19.27 -17.92 -8.71
C ILE A 64 19.45 -18.56 -10.10
N ALA A 65 18.48 -18.40 -10.98
CA ALA A 65 18.49 -19.00 -12.32
C ALA A 65 19.65 -18.49 -13.19
N ASN A 66 20.14 -17.27 -12.93
CA ASN A 66 21.23 -16.64 -13.69
C ASN A 66 22.56 -16.60 -12.93
N ASN A 67 22.68 -17.27 -11.78
CA ASN A 67 23.89 -17.30 -10.92
C ASN A 67 24.37 -15.90 -10.52
N LEU A 68 23.43 -15.01 -10.16
CA LEU A 68 23.72 -13.62 -9.80
C LEU A 68 23.75 -13.39 -8.28
N GLN A 69 23.68 -14.43 -7.46
CA GLN A 69 23.53 -14.31 -6.00
C GLN A 69 24.73 -13.60 -5.34
N ASP A 70 25.92 -13.71 -5.93
CA ASP A 70 27.15 -13.07 -5.42
C ASP A 70 27.28 -11.61 -5.89
N LYS A 71 26.45 -11.15 -6.83
CA LYS A 71 26.52 -9.81 -7.42
C LYS A 71 25.32 -8.94 -7.09
N LEU A 72 24.16 -9.55 -6.86
CA LEU A 72 22.91 -8.85 -6.71
C LEU A 72 21.98 -9.60 -5.75
N PHE A 73 21.63 -8.98 -4.63
CA PHE A 73 20.73 -9.59 -3.65
C PHE A 73 19.82 -8.57 -2.99
N LEU A 74 18.61 -9.02 -2.66
CA LEU A 74 17.61 -8.21 -2.00
C LEU A 74 17.93 -8.07 -0.52
N VAL A 75 17.98 -6.84 -0.02
CA VAL A 75 18.30 -6.51 1.37
C VAL A 75 17.06 -6.19 2.18
N ASN A 76 16.17 -5.39 1.61
CA ASN A 76 15.03 -4.88 2.38
C ASN A 76 13.77 -4.73 1.52
N LEU A 77 12.62 -4.82 2.20
CA LEU A 77 11.28 -4.58 1.65
C LEU A 77 10.55 -3.64 2.61
N ILE A 78 10.28 -2.42 2.18
CA ILE A 78 9.58 -1.41 2.98
C ILE A 78 8.37 -0.94 2.18
N HIS A 79 7.16 -1.31 2.63
CA HIS A 79 5.89 -0.99 1.95
C HIS A 79 5.89 -1.45 0.48
N ASP A 80 6.10 -0.55 -0.45
CA ASP A 80 6.16 -0.73 -1.91
C ASP A 80 7.58 -0.57 -2.48
N GLU A 81 8.57 -0.38 -1.62
CA GLU A 81 9.97 -0.19 -1.96
C GLU A 81 10.76 -1.51 -1.79
N CYS A 82 11.61 -1.80 -2.76
CA CYS A 82 12.56 -2.90 -2.74
C CYS A 82 13.98 -2.35 -2.79
N SER A 83 14.79 -2.63 -1.77
CA SER A 83 16.21 -2.26 -1.74
C SER A 83 17.07 -3.49 -1.98
N ALA A 84 18.01 -3.38 -2.91
CA ALA A 84 18.95 -4.44 -3.24
C ALA A 84 20.40 -3.91 -3.18
N GLU A 85 21.30 -4.74 -2.72
CA GLU A 85 22.74 -4.51 -2.86
C GLU A 85 23.23 -5.12 -4.16
N VAL A 86 24.15 -4.41 -4.81
CA VAL A 86 24.67 -4.78 -6.12
C VAL A 86 26.14 -4.35 -6.23
N ASN A 87 26.94 -5.15 -6.93
CA ASN A 87 28.30 -4.76 -7.25
C ASN A 87 28.30 -3.53 -8.15
N GLU A 88 29.24 -2.62 -7.96
CA GLU A 88 29.29 -1.31 -8.63
C GLU A 88 29.33 -1.44 -10.17
N ASP A 89 30.08 -2.36 -10.69
CA ASP A 89 30.19 -2.66 -12.13
C ASP A 89 28.93 -3.30 -12.74
N PHE A 90 27.97 -3.73 -11.90
CA PHE A 90 26.73 -4.35 -12.30
C PHE A 90 25.48 -3.51 -11.91
N ALA A 91 25.69 -2.30 -11.40
CA ALA A 91 24.63 -1.52 -10.75
C ALA A 91 23.49 -1.15 -11.70
N GLU A 92 23.80 -0.69 -12.90
CA GLU A 92 22.77 -0.31 -13.91
C GLU A 92 21.95 -1.51 -14.36
N GLU A 93 22.61 -2.64 -14.66
CA GLU A 93 21.91 -3.86 -15.06
C GLU A 93 21.07 -4.42 -13.91
N GLY A 94 21.62 -4.42 -12.68
CA GLY A 94 20.92 -4.83 -11.47
C GLY A 94 19.65 -4.01 -11.20
N LEU A 95 19.72 -2.70 -11.40
CA LEU A 95 18.55 -1.81 -11.31
C LEU A 95 17.48 -2.18 -12.33
N GLN A 96 17.84 -2.43 -13.59
CA GLN A 96 16.87 -2.79 -14.63
C GLN A 96 16.23 -4.16 -14.33
N ILE A 97 16.99 -5.11 -13.83
CA ILE A 97 16.47 -6.42 -13.39
C ILE A 97 15.46 -6.23 -12.26
N LEU A 98 15.79 -5.45 -11.23
CA LEU A 98 14.91 -5.20 -10.10
C LEU A 98 13.59 -4.55 -10.55
N LYS A 99 13.67 -3.47 -11.34
CA LYS A 99 12.50 -2.77 -11.90
C LYS A 99 11.62 -3.71 -12.73
N SER A 100 12.22 -4.49 -13.61
CA SER A 100 11.50 -5.48 -14.42
C SER A 100 10.72 -6.48 -13.56
N LYS A 101 11.33 -6.98 -12.48
CA LYS A 101 10.68 -7.96 -11.59
C LYS A 101 9.64 -7.32 -10.69
N MET A 102 9.78 -6.04 -10.33
CA MET A 102 8.75 -5.27 -9.64
C MET A 102 7.52 -5.06 -10.53
N ILE A 103 7.72 -4.68 -11.78
CA ILE A 103 6.63 -4.52 -12.75
C ILE A 103 5.93 -5.87 -12.99
N GLU A 104 6.68 -6.94 -13.24
CA GLU A 104 6.14 -8.29 -13.47
C GLU A 104 5.33 -8.78 -12.27
N GLY A 105 5.84 -8.60 -11.05
CA GLY A 105 5.17 -8.99 -9.82
C GLY A 105 3.88 -8.22 -9.56
N SER A 106 3.87 -6.93 -9.89
CA SER A 106 2.70 -6.05 -9.75
C SER A 106 1.66 -6.32 -10.85
N GLN A 107 2.10 -6.51 -12.09
CA GLN A 107 1.22 -6.79 -13.23
C GLN A 107 0.46 -8.12 -13.07
N PHE A 108 1.00 -9.07 -12.31
CA PHE A 108 0.32 -10.32 -11.98
C PHE A 108 -1.03 -10.11 -11.27
N PHE A 109 -1.15 -9.05 -10.47
CA PHE A 109 -2.38 -8.72 -9.74
C PHE A 109 -3.23 -7.65 -10.43
N CYS A 110 -2.62 -6.85 -11.32
CA CYS A 110 -3.25 -5.69 -11.95
C CYS A 110 -3.21 -5.81 -13.48
N GLU A 111 -3.99 -6.73 -14.05
CA GLU A 111 -3.99 -7.01 -15.49
C GLU A 111 -4.42 -5.81 -16.35
N LYS A 112 -5.35 -4.98 -15.85
CA LYS A 112 -5.95 -3.88 -16.61
C LYS A 112 -5.24 -2.54 -16.43
N VAL A 113 -4.34 -2.43 -15.47
CA VAL A 113 -3.61 -1.20 -15.18
C VAL A 113 -2.14 -1.44 -15.47
N LYS A 114 -1.55 -0.59 -16.32
CA LYS A 114 -0.12 -0.66 -16.60
C LYS A 114 0.64 -0.27 -15.33
N MET A 115 1.47 -1.17 -14.86
CA MET A 115 2.34 -0.94 -13.70
C MET A 115 3.69 -0.40 -14.17
N ASP A 116 4.29 0.46 -13.34
CA ASP A 116 5.62 0.99 -13.56
C ASP A 116 6.42 0.97 -12.24
N ALA A 117 7.74 1.05 -12.33
CA ALA A 117 8.64 1.10 -11.20
C ALA A 117 9.76 2.11 -11.47
N GLU A 118 9.97 3.02 -10.54
CA GLU A 118 11.10 3.93 -10.54
C GLU A 118 12.21 3.38 -9.63
N GLY A 119 13.45 3.78 -9.87
CA GLY A 119 14.56 3.36 -9.03
C GLY A 119 15.80 4.17 -9.33
N ASN A 120 16.64 4.29 -8.34
CA ASN A 120 17.92 5.01 -8.38
C ASN A 120 19.05 4.15 -7.79
N ILE A 121 20.28 4.49 -8.16
CA ILE A 121 21.49 3.88 -7.63
C ILE A 121 22.11 4.90 -6.68
N SER A 122 22.51 4.44 -5.49
CA SER A 122 23.23 5.27 -4.53
C SER A 122 24.26 4.42 -3.76
N ILE A 123 25.29 5.07 -3.23
CA ILE A 123 26.35 4.41 -2.44
C ILE A 123 25.84 4.02 -1.04
N SER A 124 24.81 4.71 -0.56
CA SER A 124 24.19 4.44 0.73
C SER A 124 22.68 4.57 0.63
N TRP A 125 21.97 3.83 1.46
CA TRP A 125 20.53 4.01 1.56
C TRP A 125 20.22 5.41 2.11
N SER A 126 19.58 6.21 1.28
CA SER A 126 19.07 7.54 1.64
C SER A 126 17.57 7.59 1.35
N LYS A 127 16.84 8.18 2.25
CA LYS A 127 15.41 8.40 2.11
C LYS A 127 15.16 9.76 1.53
#